data_c0dd10deed625eab6e661d7fe3bd8f36
#
_entry.id   c0dd10deed625eab6e661d7fe3bd8f36
#
_cell.length_a   1.000
_cell.length_b   1.000
_cell.length_c   1.000
_cell.angle_alpha   90.00
_cell.angle_beta   90.00
_cell.angle_gamma   90.00
#
_symmetry.space_group_name_H-M   'P 1'
#
loop_
_entity.id
_entity.type
_entity.pdbx_description
1 polymer ?
#
loop_
_entity_poly.entity_id
_entity_poly.type
_entity_poly.pdbx_seq_one_letter_code
_entity_poly.pdbx_strand_id
1 'polypeptide(L)'
;MGERYFQDFDWLILLPAIVLIALGLLTLYSIDHVPAEFRDTFQPVKTGAFERQILWVLVGLVVMTVACLVPFRYYEGMAVIFYGVGLLLLVAVLFAPAVKGARRWIDIGGFNLQPSEFMKIAVIFMLARFLAEKRNRPDSFRVLVVGAAIVFVPFLLIVKEPDLGTSLVFLALLFPVMYWRGIDESLLILFMTPLLSALLTVFSATTTERGSYPYLLLLFFIVILVAAYRRRRDLFRSVSLVGLNVGVMLLVPMAWNRLEPYQQKRILTFLRPQSDILGSGWQVYQSKLAIGSGGFMGKKFLHGTHKLLAFLPERHSDFIYSVISEEFGFLGSLVLLVLYSIIIIRGLYLATKVKNRFASITAVGICSYFAFHVIVNIGMTTGLTPVTGLPLPFMSYGGSSMVVSCFLIGVLLNFSRRFYEY
;
A
#
# COMPACT_ATOMS: atom_id res chain seq x y z
N MET A 1 7.33 1.26 39.97
CA MET A 1 6.89 0.54 38.74
C MET A 1 6.50 1.47 37.58
N GLY A 2 5.99 2.69 37.83
CA GLY A 2 5.55 3.61 36.77
C GLY A 2 6.65 4.22 35.91
N GLU A 3 7.83 4.52 36.46
CA GLU A 3 8.90 5.20 35.72
C GLU A 3 9.59 4.33 34.65
N ARG A 4 9.67 3.02 34.82
CA ARG A 4 10.21 2.11 33.80
C ARG A 4 9.30 1.97 32.56
N TYR A 5 8.00 2.22 32.68
CA TYR A 5 7.05 2.09 31.56
C TYR A 5 7.24 3.15 30.46
N PHE A 6 7.79 4.33 30.80
CA PHE A 6 8.01 5.41 29.84
C PHE A 6 9.43 5.43 29.24
N GLN A 7 10.41 4.79 29.90
CA GLN A 7 11.80 4.75 29.42
C GLN A 7 12.00 3.81 28.23
N ASP A 8 11.15 2.78 28.07
CA ASP A 8 11.24 1.78 27.00
C ASP A 8 10.29 2.09 25.82
N PHE A 9 9.66 3.29 25.82
CA PHE A 9 8.70 3.66 24.79
C PHE A 9 9.39 4.31 23.58
N ASP A 10 9.12 3.79 22.37
CA ASP A 10 9.77 4.27 21.15
C ASP A 10 9.12 5.55 20.59
N TRP A 11 9.55 6.69 21.12
CA TRP A 11 9.09 8.00 20.69
C TRP A 11 9.37 8.28 19.21
N LEU A 12 10.41 7.65 18.63
CA LEU A 12 10.74 7.80 17.21
C LEU A 12 9.73 7.12 16.29
N ILE A 13 8.85 6.25 16.80
CA ILE A 13 7.72 5.70 16.06
C ILE A 13 6.47 6.53 16.33
N LEU A 14 6.19 6.87 17.61
CA LEU A 14 4.95 7.53 17.98
C LEU A 14 4.87 8.98 17.49
N LEU A 15 5.92 9.80 17.75
CA LEU A 15 5.88 11.23 17.40
C LEU A 15 5.67 11.47 15.90
N PRO A 16 6.41 10.81 14.97
CA PRO A 16 6.15 10.97 13.56
C PRO A 16 4.72 10.56 13.16
N ALA A 17 4.15 9.50 13.74
CA ALA A 17 2.79 9.09 13.47
C ALA A 17 1.77 10.15 13.90
N ILE A 18 1.94 10.74 15.12
CA ILE A 18 1.07 11.81 15.60
C ILE A 18 1.20 13.06 14.73
N VAL A 19 2.42 13.44 14.34
CA VAL A 19 2.65 14.59 13.47
C VAL A 19 2.00 14.38 12.11
N LEU A 20 2.11 13.17 11.52
CA LEU A 20 1.43 12.83 10.27
C LEU A 20 -0.10 12.92 10.39
N ILE A 21 -0.68 12.43 11.48
CA ILE A 21 -2.13 12.56 11.76
C ILE A 21 -2.52 14.05 11.84
N ALA A 22 -1.76 14.85 12.56
CA ALA A 22 -2.01 16.29 12.69
C ALA A 22 -1.93 17.01 11.33
N LEU A 23 -0.90 16.72 10.53
CA LEU A 23 -0.76 17.25 9.17
C LEU A 23 -1.92 16.81 8.26
N GLY A 24 -2.36 15.54 8.37
CA GLY A 24 -3.52 15.04 7.65
C GLY A 24 -4.81 15.80 7.99
N LEU A 25 -5.07 16.02 9.28
CA LEU A 25 -6.22 16.80 9.74
C LEU A 25 -6.13 18.27 9.27
N LEU A 26 -4.96 18.90 9.36
CA LEU A 26 -4.74 20.25 8.84
C LEU A 26 -5.02 20.35 7.34
N THR A 27 -4.56 19.35 6.57
CA THR A 27 -4.80 19.31 5.11
C THR A 27 -6.28 19.11 4.79
N LEU A 28 -6.97 18.20 5.49
CA LEU A 28 -8.42 18.00 5.32
C LEU A 28 -9.22 19.25 5.73
N TYR A 29 -8.82 19.91 6.82
CA TYR A 29 -9.40 21.20 7.20
C TYR A 29 -9.22 22.23 6.07
N SER A 30 -8.03 22.30 5.49
CA SER A 30 -7.74 23.17 4.37
C SER A 30 -8.60 22.88 3.13
N ILE A 31 -8.90 21.62 2.85
CA ILE A 31 -9.77 21.21 1.72
C ILE A 31 -11.22 21.63 1.93
N ASP A 32 -11.72 21.54 3.16
CA ASP A 32 -13.13 21.86 3.48
C ASP A 32 -13.38 23.36 3.75
N HIS A 33 -12.32 24.17 3.90
CA HIS A 33 -12.43 25.58 4.23
C HIS A 33 -11.82 26.47 3.14
N VAL A 34 -12.63 27.45 2.71
CA VAL A 34 -12.18 28.50 1.77
C VAL A 34 -11.94 29.77 2.58
N PRO A 35 -10.79 30.45 2.44
CA PRO A 35 -10.51 31.74 3.06
C PRO A 35 -11.58 32.79 2.72
N ALA A 36 -11.82 33.71 3.64
CA ALA A 36 -12.83 34.77 3.47
C ALA A 36 -12.64 35.56 2.17
N GLU A 37 -11.40 35.80 1.78
CA GLU A 37 -10.99 36.53 0.56
C GLU A 37 -11.48 35.88 -0.73
N PHE A 38 -11.72 34.58 -0.72
CA PHE A 38 -12.12 33.82 -1.92
C PHE A 38 -13.57 33.35 -1.90
N ARG A 39 -14.34 33.62 -0.82
CA ARG A 39 -15.72 33.13 -0.67
C ARG A 39 -16.68 33.68 -1.70
N ASP A 40 -16.45 34.90 -2.18
CA ASP A 40 -17.30 35.52 -3.20
C ASP A 40 -17.05 34.92 -4.60
N THR A 41 -15.86 34.38 -4.82
CA THR A 41 -15.45 33.78 -6.11
C THR A 41 -15.62 32.27 -6.13
N PHE A 42 -15.42 31.60 -5.00
CA PHE A 42 -15.43 30.13 -4.90
C PHE A 42 -16.35 29.68 -3.75
N GLN A 43 -17.39 28.92 -4.09
CA GLN A 43 -18.21 28.26 -3.07
C GLN A 43 -17.48 27.04 -2.50
N PRO A 44 -17.35 26.92 -1.17
CA PRO A 44 -16.73 25.74 -0.57
C PRO A 44 -17.57 24.49 -0.84
N VAL A 45 -16.99 23.53 -1.54
CA VAL A 45 -17.56 22.18 -1.61
C VAL A 45 -17.22 21.48 -0.29
N LYS A 46 -18.06 21.65 0.74
CA LYS A 46 -17.91 20.96 2.01
C LYS A 46 -18.11 19.46 1.79
N THR A 47 -17.05 18.68 1.98
CA THR A 47 -17.12 17.22 1.90
C THR A 47 -17.52 16.60 3.24
N GLY A 48 -17.37 17.33 4.35
CA GLY A 48 -17.51 16.83 5.72
C GLY A 48 -16.45 15.79 6.07
N ALA A 49 -15.36 15.78 5.29
CA ALA A 49 -14.27 14.83 5.48
C ALA A 49 -13.49 15.12 6.75
N PHE A 50 -13.29 16.39 7.08
CA PHE A 50 -12.56 16.81 8.27
C PHE A 50 -13.23 16.35 9.56
N GLU A 51 -14.53 16.63 9.73
CA GLU A 51 -15.27 16.29 10.95
C GLU A 51 -15.33 14.76 11.15
N ARG A 52 -15.59 14.01 10.06
CA ARG A 52 -15.61 12.54 10.11
C ARG A 52 -14.24 11.97 10.42
N GLN A 53 -13.18 12.58 9.89
CA GLN A 53 -11.81 12.10 10.13
C GLN A 53 -11.38 12.30 11.57
N ILE A 54 -11.81 13.35 12.25
CA ILE A 54 -11.56 13.53 13.70
C ILE A 54 -12.10 12.33 14.49
N LEU A 55 -13.32 11.89 14.21
CA LEU A 55 -13.90 10.70 14.88
C LEU A 55 -13.03 9.45 14.62
N TRP A 56 -12.61 9.24 13.37
CA TRP A 56 -11.77 8.11 13.02
C TRP A 56 -10.36 8.17 13.64
N VAL A 57 -9.80 9.36 13.82
CA VAL A 57 -8.55 9.57 14.54
C VAL A 57 -8.71 9.21 16.01
N LEU A 58 -9.80 9.65 16.68
CA LEU A 58 -10.07 9.29 18.08
C LEU A 58 -10.20 7.77 18.25
N VAL A 59 -10.98 7.11 17.40
CA VAL A 59 -11.10 5.64 17.38
C VAL A 59 -9.74 4.99 17.12
N GLY A 60 -8.99 5.50 16.15
CA GLY A 60 -7.65 5.01 15.81
C GLY A 60 -6.67 5.11 16.97
N LEU A 61 -6.65 6.22 17.71
CA LEU A 61 -5.79 6.40 18.88
C LEU A 61 -6.14 5.44 20.02
N VAL A 62 -7.42 5.18 20.25
CA VAL A 62 -7.88 4.15 21.21
C VAL A 62 -7.39 2.77 20.76
N VAL A 63 -7.59 2.42 19.48
CA VAL A 63 -7.15 1.14 18.91
C VAL A 63 -5.63 1.00 18.98
N MET A 64 -4.86 2.06 18.69
CA MET A 64 -3.40 2.09 18.81
C MET A 64 -2.97 1.81 20.25
N THR A 65 -3.62 2.45 21.22
CA THR A 65 -3.32 2.24 22.66
C THR A 65 -3.62 0.81 23.08
N VAL A 66 -4.78 0.26 22.70
CA VAL A 66 -5.14 -1.13 22.98
C VAL A 66 -4.13 -2.08 22.34
N ALA A 67 -3.77 -1.86 21.07
CA ALA A 67 -2.77 -2.68 20.38
C ALA A 67 -1.38 -2.60 21.03
N CYS A 68 -1.01 -1.46 21.58
CA CYS A 68 0.25 -1.32 22.34
C CYS A 68 0.24 -2.11 23.66
N LEU A 69 -0.92 -2.27 24.30
CA LEU A 69 -1.04 -2.94 25.60
C LEU A 69 -1.20 -4.45 25.52
N VAL A 70 -1.90 -4.96 24.50
CA VAL A 70 -2.18 -6.40 24.32
C VAL A 70 -0.88 -7.16 24.05
N PRO A 71 -0.54 -8.23 24.84
CA PRO A 71 0.64 -9.03 24.58
C PRO A 71 0.67 -9.63 23.17
N PHE A 72 1.81 -9.57 22.49
CA PHE A 72 1.96 -10.03 21.10
C PHE A 72 1.65 -11.55 20.92
N ARG A 73 1.74 -12.35 21.97
CA ARG A 73 1.35 -13.78 21.96
C ARG A 73 -0.12 -13.99 21.57
N TYR A 74 -0.99 -13.05 21.91
CA TYR A 74 -2.39 -13.12 21.47
C TYR A 74 -2.50 -12.88 19.97
N TYR A 75 -1.72 -11.96 19.39
CA TYR A 75 -1.69 -11.74 17.95
C TYR A 75 -1.20 -12.97 17.20
N GLU A 76 -0.14 -13.61 17.68
CA GLU A 76 0.36 -14.87 17.13
C GLU A 76 -0.68 -15.99 17.26
N GLY A 77 -1.30 -16.14 18.44
CA GLY A 77 -2.33 -17.16 18.70
C GLY A 77 -3.57 -16.99 17.81
N MET A 78 -4.03 -15.76 17.62
CA MET A 78 -5.24 -15.43 16.88
C MET A 78 -5.01 -15.24 15.36
N ALA A 79 -3.78 -15.30 14.86
CA ALA A 79 -3.47 -15.03 13.46
C ALA A 79 -4.30 -15.86 12.46
N VAL A 80 -4.54 -17.14 12.76
CA VAL A 80 -5.37 -18.03 11.92
C VAL A 80 -6.83 -17.60 11.94
N ILE A 81 -7.34 -17.19 13.10
CA ILE A 81 -8.72 -16.73 13.26
C ILE A 81 -8.91 -15.42 12.50
N PHE A 82 -8.02 -14.45 12.65
CA PHE A 82 -8.06 -13.19 11.91
C PHE A 82 -8.02 -13.42 10.41
N TYR A 83 -7.18 -14.35 9.95
CA TYR A 83 -7.08 -14.68 8.54
C TYR A 83 -8.37 -15.33 8.02
N GLY A 84 -8.93 -16.30 8.76
CA GLY A 84 -10.18 -16.98 8.41
C GLY A 84 -11.37 -16.00 8.37
N VAL A 85 -11.50 -15.17 9.41
CA VAL A 85 -12.55 -14.12 9.46
C VAL A 85 -12.37 -13.11 8.35
N GLY A 86 -11.14 -12.68 8.08
CA GLY A 86 -10.84 -11.77 6.97
C GLY A 86 -11.26 -12.34 5.61
N LEU A 87 -10.96 -13.62 5.34
CA LEU A 87 -11.42 -14.31 4.12
C LEU A 87 -12.93 -14.39 4.04
N LEU A 88 -13.62 -14.71 5.14
CA LEU A 88 -15.07 -14.74 5.16
C LEU A 88 -15.68 -13.37 4.86
N LEU A 89 -15.11 -12.30 5.42
CA LEU A 89 -15.55 -10.93 5.14
C LEU A 89 -15.29 -10.51 3.68
N LEU A 90 -14.16 -10.91 3.08
CA LEU A 90 -13.89 -10.69 1.65
C LEU A 90 -14.89 -11.43 0.76
N VAL A 91 -15.24 -12.67 1.12
CA VAL A 91 -16.27 -13.41 0.40
C VAL A 91 -17.64 -12.76 0.59
N ALA A 92 -17.98 -12.34 1.81
CA ALA A 92 -19.25 -11.70 2.10
C ALA A 92 -19.44 -10.38 1.32
N VAL A 93 -18.37 -9.57 1.17
CA VAL A 93 -18.47 -8.29 0.43
C VAL A 93 -18.75 -8.48 -1.06
N LEU A 94 -18.41 -9.63 -1.66
CA LEU A 94 -18.75 -9.93 -3.05
C LEU A 94 -20.28 -10.03 -3.28
N PHE A 95 -21.05 -10.31 -2.22
CA PHE A 95 -22.51 -10.34 -2.25
C PHE A 95 -23.15 -9.03 -1.79
N ALA A 96 -22.35 -8.04 -1.33
CA ALA A 96 -22.85 -6.73 -0.91
C ALA A 96 -23.34 -5.89 -2.10
N PRO A 97 -24.22 -4.89 -1.87
CA PRO A 97 -24.63 -3.94 -2.90
C PRO A 97 -23.42 -3.21 -3.49
N ALA A 98 -23.41 -3.01 -4.81
CA ALA A 98 -22.35 -2.26 -5.46
C ALA A 98 -22.48 -0.75 -5.14
N VAL A 99 -21.42 -0.14 -4.64
CA VAL A 99 -21.30 1.31 -4.41
C VAL A 99 -20.34 1.88 -5.45
N LYS A 100 -20.77 2.86 -6.24
CA LYS A 100 -20.00 3.43 -7.38
C LYS A 100 -19.46 2.34 -8.34
N GLY A 101 -20.22 1.27 -8.56
CA GLY A 101 -19.86 0.18 -9.47
C GLY A 101 -18.88 -0.86 -8.92
N ALA A 102 -18.48 -0.77 -7.64
CA ALA A 102 -17.60 -1.74 -6.99
C ALA A 102 -18.20 -2.26 -5.67
N ARG A 103 -17.96 -3.54 -5.36
CA ARG A 103 -18.42 -4.21 -4.14
C ARG A 103 -17.26 -4.30 -3.15
N ARG A 104 -16.93 -3.18 -2.49
CA ARG A 104 -15.75 -3.07 -1.61
C ARG A 104 -16.09 -2.72 -0.17
N TRP A 105 -17.33 -2.30 0.08
CA TRP A 105 -17.74 -1.72 1.34
C TRP A 105 -18.93 -2.47 1.91
N ILE A 106 -18.88 -2.70 3.23
CA ILE A 106 -20.01 -3.19 4.01
C ILE A 106 -20.51 -2.00 4.82
N ASP A 107 -21.76 -1.58 4.57
CA ASP A 107 -22.40 -0.53 5.38
C ASP A 107 -22.91 -1.15 6.69
N ILE A 108 -22.40 -0.64 7.80
CA ILE A 108 -22.80 -1.02 9.15
C ILE A 108 -23.35 0.24 9.84
N GLY A 109 -24.66 0.51 9.65
CA GLY A 109 -25.32 1.62 10.33
C GLY A 109 -24.76 3.00 9.97
N GLY A 110 -24.41 3.23 8.68
CA GLY A 110 -23.85 4.48 8.18
C GLY A 110 -22.32 4.56 8.20
N PHE A 111 -21.65 3.50 8.68
CA PHE A 111 -20.19 3.37 8.61
C PHE A 111 -19.81 2.37 7.51
N ASN A 112 -19.04 2.83 6.55
CA ASN A 112 -18.52 1.98 5.48
C ASN A 112 -17.24 1.27 5.93
N LEU A 113 -17.35 -0.01 6.25
CA LEU A 113 -16.22 -0.87 6.58
C LEU A 113 -15.67 -1.50 5.30
N GLN A 114 -14.35 -1.40 5.09
CA GLN A 114 -13.66 -2.05 3.98
C GLN A 114 -12.92 -3.29 4.47
N PRO A 115 -13.41 -4.51 4.18
CA PRO A 115 -12.80 -5.75 4.67
C PRO A 115 -11.35 -5.95 4.22
N SER A 116 -11.00 -5.50 3.02
CA SER A 116 -9.64 -5.60 2.49
C SER A 116 -8.60 -4.83 3.31
N GLU A 117 -8.99 -3.75 4.02
CA GLU A 117 -8.09 -3.03 4.93
C GLU A 117 -7.68 -3.91 6.12
N PHE A 118 -8.64 -4.58 6.75
CA PHE A 118 -8.38 -5.49 7.87
C PHE A 118 -7.66 -6.77 7.43
N MET A 119 -7.93 -7.22 6.20
CA MET A 119 -7.26 -8.40 5.65
C MET A 119 -5.75 -8.19 5.51
N LYS A 120 -5.26 -6.97 5.30
CA LYS A 120 -3.81 -6.66 5.28
C LYS A 120 -3.15 -7.02 6.61
N ILE A 121 -3.77 -6.67 7.74
CA ILE A 121 -3.29 -7.05 9.08
C ILE A 121 -3.28 -8.57 9.23
N ALA A 122 -4.37 -9.21 8.85
CA ALA A 122 -4.53 -10.66 8.97
C ALA A 122 -3.48 -11.42 8.16
N VAL A 123 -3.15 -10.97 6.94
CA VAL A 123 -2.09 -11.54 6.10
C VAL A 123 -0.71 -11.34 6.72
N ILE A 124 -0.41 -10.15 7.24
CA ILE A 124 0.87 -9.89 7.92
C ILE A 124 1.04 -10.88 9.09
N PHE A 125 0.03 -11.04 9.93
CA PHE A 125 0.10 -11.93 11.08
C PHE A 125 0.15 -13.41 10.68
N MET A 126 -0.66 -13.82 9.72
CA MET A 126 -0.70 -15.22 9.26
C MET A 126 0.62 -15.61 8.60
N LEU A 127 1.17 -14.74 7.74
CA LEU A 127 2.44 -14.98 7.08
C LEU A 127 3.59 -15.01 8.11
N ALA A 128 3.60 -14.07 9.06
CA ALA A 128 4.60 -14.04 10.14
C ALA A 128 4.54 -15.29 11.02
N ARG A 129 3.34 -15.73 11.43
CA ARG A 129 3.16 -16.95 12.21
C ARG A 129 3.65 -18.18 11.45
N PHE A 130 3.24 -18.33 10.18
CA PHE A 130 3.67 -19.46 9.36
C PHE A 130 5.19 -19.51 9.19
N LEU A 131 5.83 -18.36 8.92
CA LEU A 131 7.27 -18.28 8.73
C LEU A 131 8.07 -18.36 10.03
N ALA A 132 7.48 -18.00 11.17
CA ALA A 132 8.13 -18.09 12.48
C ALA A 132 8.28 -19.53 12.98
N GLU A 133 7.43 -20.48 12.54
CA GLU A 133 7.50 -21.86 12.93
C GLU A 133 8.86 -22.51 12.58
N LYS A 134 9.47 -23.17 13.58
CA LYS A 134 10.80 -23.83 13.42
C LYS A 134 10.80 -24.93 12.36
N ARG A 135 9.66 -25.59 12.14
CA ARG A 135 9.47 -26.66 11.14
C ARG A 135 9.58 -26.15 9.70
N ASN A 136 9.29 -24.88 9.47
CA ASN A 136 9.28 -24.26 8.16
C ASN A 136 10.69 -23.75 7.81
N ARG A 137 11.48 -24.60 7.15
CA ARG A 137 12.84 -24.24 6.69
C ARG A 137 12.75 -23.27 5.51
N PRO A 138 13.55 -22.18 5.50
CA PRO A 138 13.52 -21.17 4.41
C PRO A 138 13.85 -21.77 3.04
N ASP A 139 14.69 -22.79 2.97
CA ASP A 139 15.13 -23.42 1.73
C ASP A 139 14.05 -24.31 1.08
N SER A 140 12.95 -24.56 1.77
CA SER A 140 11.91 -25.46 1.31
C SER A 140 10.98 -24.77 0.31
N PHE A 141 10.86 -25.33 -0.89
CA PHE A 141 9.89 -24.91 -1.91
C PHE A 141 8.46 -24.91 -1.38
N ARG A 142 8.13 -25.83 -0.47
CA ARG A 142 6.82 -25.86 0.21
C ARG A 142 6.57 -24.57 1.00
N VAL A 143 7.57 -24.05 1.71
CA VAL A 143 7.42 -22.80 2.50
C VAL A 143 7.12 -21.62 1.58
N LEU A 144 7.78 -21.56 0.44
CA LEU A 144 7.54 -20.56 -0.56
C LEU A 144 6.12 -20.67 -1.12
N VAL A 145 5.67 -21.85 -1.53
CA VAL A 145 4.33 -22.08 -2.10
C VAL A 145 3.22 -21.78 -1.08
N VAL A 146 3.35 -22.26 0.15
CA VAL A 146 2.33 -21.99 1.18
C VAL A 146 2.32 -20.51 1.57
N GLY A 147 3.49 -19.88 1.74
CA GLY A 147 3.57 -18.45 2.01
C GLY A 147 2.99 -17.61 0.89
N ALA A 148 3.26 -17.99 -0.37
CA ALA A 148 2.62 -17.37 -1.52
C ALA A 148 1.09 -17.59 -1.50
N ALA A 149 0.60 -18.78 -1.20
CA ALA A 149 -0.83 -19.07 -1.13
C ALA A 149 -1.55 -18.21 -0.07
N ILE A 150 -0.93 -17.98 1.11
CA ILE A 150 -1.46 -17.09 2.15
C ILE A 150 -1.71 -15.67 1.60
N VAL A 151 -0.89 -15.22 0.67
CA VAL A 151 -0.99 -13.89 0.06
C VAL A 151 -1.89 -13.90 -1.18
N PHE A 152 -1.77 -14.91 -2.03
CA PHE A 152 -2.50 -14.97 -3.31
C PHE A 152 -3.99 -15.24 -3.16
N VAL A 153 -4.42 -15.97 -2.12
CA VAL A 153 -5.85 -16.22 -1.90
C VAL A 153 -6.62 -14.91 -1.67
N PRO A 154 -6.27 -14.06 -0.69
CA PRO A 154 -6.94 -12.76 -0.55
C PRO A 154 -6.69 -11.83 -1.74
N PHE A 155 -5.50 -11.85 -2.37
CA PHE A 155 -5.22 -11.10 -3.58
C PHE A 155 -6.25 -11.39 -4.68
N LEU A 156 -6.52 -12.66 -4.99
CA LEU A 156 -7.49 -13.06 -6.02
C LEU A 156 -8.92 -12.66 -5.68
N LEU A 157 -9.32 -12.73 -4.40
CA LEU A 157 -10.63 -12.28 -3.96
C LEU A 157 -10.79 -10.77 -4.17
N ILE A 158 -9.79 -9.98 -3.80
CA ILE A 158 -9.82 -8.51 -3.93
C ILE A 158 -9.76 -8.07 -5.41
N VAL A 159 -9.06 -8.81 -6.26
CA VAL A 159 -9.12 -8.57 -7.72
C VAL A 159 -10.53 -8.75 -8.25
N LYS A 160 -11.32 -9.69 -7.70
CA LYS A 160 -12.76 -9.86 -8.04
C LYS A 160 -13.64 -8.72 -7.50
N GLU A 161 -13.21 -7.96 -6.49
CA GLU A 161 -13.87 -6.75 -5.99
C GLU A 161 -13.58 -5.50 -6.85
N PRO A 162 -13.04 -5.63 -8.00
CA PRO A 162 -12.25 -4.76 -8.90
C PRO A 162 -11.39 -3.70 -8.17
N ASP A 163 -10.63 -4.12 -7.13
CA ASP A 163 -9.72 -3.28 -6.37
C ASP A 163 -8.24 -3.63 -6.61
N LEU A 164 -7.72 -3.24 -7.78
CA LEU A 164 -6.33 -3.52 -8.16
C LEU A 164 -5.32 -2.86 -7.22
N GLY A 165 -5.61 -1.63 -6.75
CA GLY A 165 -4.69 -0.92 -5.85
C GLY A 165 -4.46 -1.70 -4.56
N THR A 166 -5.53 -2.02 -3.86
CA THR A 166 -5.44 -2.77 -2.60
C THR A 166 -4.86 -4.16 -2.81
N SER A 167 -5.18 -4.85 -3.92
CA SER A 167 -4.62 -6.19 -4.20
C SER A 167 -3.09 -6.17 -4.33
N LEU A 168 -2.51 -5.14 -4.95
CA LEU A 168 -1.05 -5.02 -5.10
C LEU A 168 -0.31 -4.89 -3.75
N VAL A 169 -0.96 -4.36 -2.71
CA VAL A 169 -0.38 -4.29 -1.36
C VAL A 169 0.00 -5.68 -0.86
N PHE A 170 -0.84 -6.69 -1.11
CA PHE A 170 -0.56 -8.06 -0.68
C PHE A 170 0.68 -8.64 -1.35
N LEU A 171 0.85 -8.40 -2.65
CA LEU A 171 2.06 -8.83 -3.36
C LEU A 171 3.31 -8.10 -2.83
N ALA A 172 3.18 -6.82 -2.52
CA ALA A 172 4.28 -6.03 -1.98
C ALA A 172 4.71 -6.47 -0.58
N LEU A 173 3.80 -7.06 0.23
CA LEU A 173 4.13 -7.62 1.54
C LEU A 173 4.94 -8.92 1.42
N LEU A 174 4.69 -9.73 0.38
CA LEU A 174 5.26 -11.07 0.24
C LEU A 174 6.79 -11.05 0.20
N PHE A 175 7.37 -10.22 -0.68
CA PHE A 175 8.80 -10.25 -0.97
C PHE A 175 9.69 -9.81 0.21
N PRO A 176 9.48 -8.64 0.84
CA PRO A 176 10.30 -8.21 1.97
C PRO A 176 10.20 -9.16 3.15
N VAL A 177 9.01 -9.70 3.43
CA VAL A 177 8.78 -10.64 4.53
C VAL A 177 9.49 -11.97 4.27
N MET A 178 9.42 -12.50 3.05
CA MET A 178 10.12 -13.73 2.68
C MET A 178 11.65 -13.55 2.67
N TYR A 179 12.13 -12.43 2.13
CA TYR A 179 13.55 -12.09 2.14
C TYR A 179 14.09 -12.00 3.58
N TRP A 180 13.36 -11.32 4.47
CA TRP A 180 13.73 -11.19 5.88
C TRP A 180 13.84 -12.53 6.60
N ARG A 181 12.98 -13.47 6.23
CA ARG A 181 13.04 -14.85 6.78
C ARG A 181 14.25 -15.62 6.31
N GLY A 182 14.98 -15.13 5.31
CA GLY A 182 16.15 -15.78 4.73
C GLY A 182 15.80 -16.81 3.65
N ILE A 183 14.69 -16.61 2.94
CA ILE A 183 14.38 -17.41 1.76
C ILE A 183 15.42 -17.12 0.68
N ASP A 184 15.89 -18.17 0.02
CA ASP A 184 16.92 -18.10 -1.03
C ASP A 184 16.56 -17.05 -2.08
N GLU A 185 17.47 -16.11 -2.33
CA GLU A 185 17.32 -15.04 -3.31
C GLU A 185 16.91 -15.57 -4.69
N SER A 186 17.40 -16.78 -5.04
CA SER A 186 17.06 -17.42 -6.31
C SER A 186 15.58 -17.79 -6.40
N LEU A 187 14.95 -18.15 -5.28
CA LEU A 187 13.52 -18.42 -5.22
C LEU A 187 12.71 -17.12 -5.28
N LEU A 188 13.21 -16.04 -4.67
CA LEU A 188 12.57 -14.73 -4.76
C LEU A 188 12.60 -14.20 -6.21
N ILE A 189 13.74 -14.35 -6.91
CA ILE A 189 13.86 -14.01 -8.33
C ILE A 189 12.87 -14.83 -9.17
N LEU A 190 12.70 -16.13 -8.87
CA LEU A 190 11.72 -16.98 -9.55
C LEU A 190 10.29 -16.42 -9.50
N PHE A 191 9.92 -15.76 -8.39
CA PHE A 191 8.61 -15.15 -8.21
C PHE A 191 8.50 -13.70 -8.72
N MET A 192 9.61 -12.95 -8.71
CA MET A 192 9.63 -11.56 -9.19
C MET A 192 9.62 -11.47 -10.72
N THR A 193 10.31 -12.38 -11.39
CA THR A 193 10.46 -12.33 -12.84
C THR A 193 9.15 -12.50 -13.59
N PRO A 194 8.16 -13.35 -13.20
CA PRO A 194 6.85 -13.41 -13.83
C PRO A 194 6.05 -12.10 -13.76
N LEU A 195 6.15 -11.35 -12.63
CA LEU A 195 5.53 -10.04 -12.52
C LEU A 195 6.13 -9.04 -13.52
N LEU A 196 7.45 -9.05 -13.64
CA LEU A 196 8.13 -8.19 -14.61
C LEU A 196 7.81 -8.61 -16.06
N SER A 197 7.73 -9.94 -16.33
CA SER A 197 7.24 -10.47 -17.62
C SER A 197 5.84 -9.97 -17.95
N ALA A 198 4.92 -10.00 -16.98
CA ALA A 198 3.56 -9.51 -17.17
C ALA A 198 3.53 -8.03 -17.53
N LEU A 199 4.24 -7.19 -16.78
CA LEU A 199 4.35 -5.75 -17.06
C LEU A 199 4.93 -5.47 -18.45
N LEU A 200 6.03 -6.13 -18.81
CA LEU A 200 6.67 -5.97 -20.12
C LEU A 200 5.78 -6.46 -21.27
N THR A 201 5.00 -7.53 -21.05
CA THR A 201 4.05 -8.05 -22.05
C THR A 201 2.90 -7.05 -22.30
N VAL A 202 2.31 -6.50 -21.23
CA VAL A 202 1.28 -5.45 -21.36
C VAL A 202 1.85 -4.23 -22.06
N PHE A 203 3.03 -3.78 -21.63
CA PHE A 203 3.69 -2.62 -22.23
C PHE A 203 3.99 -2.83 -23.72
N SER A 204 4.52 -4.01 -24.09
CA SER A 204 4.76 -4.38 -25.49
C SER A 204 3.48 -4.40 -26.31
N ALA A 205 2.40 -5.04 -25.81
CA ALA A 205 1.13 -5.14 -26.50
C ALA A 205 0.46 -3.78 -26.75
N THR A 206 0.62 -2.82 -25.81
CA THR A 206 -0.02 -1.50 -25.89
C THR A 206 0.77 -0.48 -26.70
N THR A 207 2.07 -0.71 -26.98
CA THR A 207 2.97 0.27 -27.62
C THR A 207 3.48 -0.15 -29.00
N THR A 208 2.96 -1.22 -29.56
CA THR A 208 3.41 -1.87 -30.82
C THR A 208 3.48 -0.94 -32.05
N GLU A 209 2.74 0.20 -32.05
CA GLU A 209 2.80 1.15 -33.17
C GLU A 209 4.16 1.84 -33.40
N ARG A 210 5.12 1.72 -32.46
CA ARG A 210 6.46 2.36 -32.54
C ARG A 210 7.64 1.38 -32.65
N GLY A 211 7.42 0.10 -32.92
CA GLY A 211 8.47 -0.85 -33.36
C GLY A 211 9.59 -1.23 -32.35
N SER A 212 9.75 -0.52 -31.24
CA SER A 212 10.96 -0.66 -30.38
C SER A 212 10.77 -1.57 -29.16
N TYR A 213 9.58 -1.92 -28.77
CA TYR A 213 9.29 -2.57 -27.49
C TYR A 213 9.35 -4.11 -27.48
N PRO A 214 9.13 -4.84 -28.58
CA PRO A 214 9.36 -6.28 -28.59
C PRO A 214 10.82 -6.64 -28.27
N TYR A 215 11.76 -5.74 -28.55
CA TYR A 215 13.18 -5.95 -28.20
C TYR A 215 13.43 -5.96 -26.68
N LEU A 216 12.72 -5.15 -25.88
CA LEU A 216 12.85 -5.17 -24.42
C LEU A 216 12.36 -6.50 -23.83
N LEU A 217 11.25 -7.01 -24.35
CA LEU A 217 10.70 -8.29 -23.94
C LEU A 217 11.62 -9.44 -24.37
N LEU A 218 12.18 -9.37 -25.58
CA LEU A 218 13.18 -10.33 -26.08
C LEU A 218 14.45 -10.28 -25.23
N LEU A 219 14.98 -9.08 -24.94
CA LEU A 219 16.17 -8.90 -24.09
C LEU A 219 15.92 -9.47 -22.69
N PHE A 220 14.78 -9.18 -22.10
CA PHE A 220 14.41 -9.73 -20.79
C PHE A 220 14.35 -11.26 -20.82
N PHE A 221 13.78 -11.85 -21.87
CA PHE A 221 13.72 -13.29 -22.04
C PHE A 221 15.11 -13.92 -22.20
N ILE A 222 16.01 -13.26 -22.95
CA ILE A 222 17.41 -13.66 -23.07
C ILE A 222 18.08 -13.64 -21.69
N VAL A 223 17.87 -12.62 -20.88
CA VAL A 223 18.40 -12.53 -19.51
C VAL A 223 17.91 -13.70 -18.66
N ILE A 224 16.63 -14.06 -18.76
CA ILE A 224 16.05 -15.22 -18.07
C ILE A 224 16.73 -16.52 -18.53
N LEU A 225 16.91 -16.72 -19.84
CA LEU A 225 17.57 -17.90 -20.40
C LEU A 225 19.03 -18.00 -19.94
N VAL A 226 19.77 -16.89 -19.93
CA VAL A 226 21.16 -16.84 -19.43
C VAL A 226 21.20 -17.15 -17.93
N ALA A 227 20.27 -16.60 -17.13
CA ALA A 227 20.18 -16.88 -15.70
C ALA A 227 19.87 -18.36 -15.45
N ALA A 228 18.94 -18.95 -16.20
CA ALA A 228 18.61 -20.37 -16.14
C ALA A 228 19.81 -21.25 -16.53
N TYR A 229 20.52 -20.88 -17.62
CA TYR A 229 21.73 -21.61 -18.08
C TYR A 229 22.86 -21.56 -17.05
N ARG A 230 23.13 -20.41 -16.46
CA ARG A 230 24.15 -20.30 -15.38
C ARG A 230 23.81 -21.14 -14.16
N ARG A 231 22.52 -21.39 -13.90
CA ARG A 231 22.00 -22.22 -12.79
C ARG A 231 21.67 -23.65 -13.19
N ARG A 232 22.20 -24.15 -14.32
CA ARG A 232 21.93 -25.50 -14.87
C ARG A 232 22.16 -26.68 -13.89
N ARG A 233 22.86 -26.45 -12.79
CA ARG A 233 23.04 -27.48 -11.73
C ARG A 233 21.74 -27.80 -11.00
N ASP A 234 20.75 -26.88 -11.04
CA ASP A 234 19.40 -27.07 -10.49
C ASP A 234 18.39 -26.99 -11.63
N LEU A 235 18.25 -28.12 -12.33
CA LEU A 235 17.38 -28.23 -13.51
C LEU A 235 15.93 -27.82 -13.20
N PHE A 236 15.41 -28.23 -12.04
CA PHE A 236 14.04 -27.92 -11.64
C PHE A 236 13.80 -26.41 -11.53
N ARG A 237 14.70 -25.68 -10.86
CA ARG A 237 14.59 -24.20 -10.75
C ARG A 237 14.75 -23.51 -12.10
N SER A 238 15.64 -24.00 -12.95
CA SER A 238 15.85 -23.44 -14.29
C SER A 238 14.63 -23.63 -15.20
N VAL A 239 14.05 -24.84 -15.21
CA VAL A 239 12.84 -25.14 -15.98
C VAL A 239 11.64 -24.36 -15.44
N SER A 240 11.49 -24.28 -14.11
CA SER A 240 10.43 -23.48 -13.49
C SER A 240 10.55 -21.98 -13.80
N LEU A 241 11.78 -21.43 -13.81
CA LEU A 241 12.00 -20.03 -14.15
C LEU A 241 11.55 -19.72 -15.58
N VAL A 242 11.95 -20.53 -16.54
CA VAL A 242 11.57 -20.32 -17.94
C VAL A 242 10.09 -20.60 -18.12
N GLY A 243 9.58 -21.73 -17.61
CA GLY A 243 8.19 -22.15 -17.77
C GLY A 243 7.19 -21.15 -17.19
N LEU A 244 7.44 -20.62 -15.98
CA LEU A 244 6.58 -19.61 -15.37
C LEU A 244 6.55 -18.31 -16.19
N ASN A 245 7.70 -17.84 -16.66
CA ASN A 245 7.76 -16.61 -17.45
C ASN A 245 7.08 -16.77 -18.81
N VAL A 246 7.31 -17.88 -19.51
CA VAL A 246 6.60 -18.19 -20.77
C VAL A 246 5.09 -18.32 -20.52
N GLY A 247 4.70 -19.05 -19.47
CA GLY A 247 3.29 -19.20 -19.10
C GLY A 247 2.61 -17.85 -18.85
N VAL A 248 3.26 -16.94 -18.13
CA VAL A 248 2.74 -15.59 -17.89
C VAL A 248 2.63 -14.80 -19.19
N MET A 249 3.65 -14.84 -20.05
CA MET A 249 3.60 -14.14 -21.35
C MET A 249 2.45 -14.61 -22.24
N LEU A 250 2.06 -15.88 -22.16
CA LEU A 250 0.92 -16.43 -22.90
C LEU A 250 -0.43 -16.10 -22.25
N LEU A 251 -0.46 -16.06 -20.90
CA LEU A 251 -1.70 -15.81 -20.14
C LEU A 251 -2.07 -14.32 -20.04
N VAL A 252 -1.08 -13.42 -20.06
CA VAL A 252 -1.31 -11.97 -19.89
C VAL A 252 -2.25 -11.39 -20.96
N PRO A 253 -2.15 -11.68 -22.27
CA PRO A 253 -3.10 -11.19 -23.25
C PRO A 253 -4.53 -11.68 -22.99
N MET A 254 -4.69 -12.93 -22.52
CA MET A 254 -6.01 -13.48 -22.16
C MET A 254 -6.58 -12.79 -20.91
N ALA A 255 -5.75 -12.54 -19.92
CA ALA A 255 -6.13 -11.80 -18.71
C ALA A 255 -6.47 -10.34 -19.03
N TRP A 256 -5.72 -9.69 -19.93
CA TRP A 256 -5.99 -8.34 -20.38
C TRP A 256 -7.41 -8.17 -20.94
N ASN A 257 -7.85 -9.11 -21.77
CA ASN A 257 -9.20 -9.09 -22.37
C ASN A 257 -10.33 -9.35 -21.35
N ARG A 258 -10.00 -9.80 -20.13
CA ARG A 258 -10.96 -10.01 -19.04
C ARG A 258 -11.01 -8.87 -18.05
N LEU A 259 -10.10 -7.90 -18.17
CA LEU A 259 -10.13 -6.69 -17.33
C LEU A 259 -11.32 -5.81 -17.73
N GLU A 260 -11.94 -5.20 -16.73
CA GLU A 260 -12.96 -4.19 -16.94
C GLU A 260 -12.42 -2.98 -17.73
N PRO A 261 -13.21 -2.34 -18.60
CA PRO A 261 -12.73 -1.23 -19.44
C PRO A 261 -12.06 -0.10 -18.66
N TYR A 262 -12.53 0.20 -17.46
CA TYR A 262 -11.91 1.24 -16.62
C TYR A 262 -10.53 0.83 -16.09
N GLN A 263 -10.28 -0.46 -15.83
CA GLN A 263 -8.98 -0.98 -15.39
C GLN A 263 -7.96 -0.91 -16.52
N GLN A 264 -8.37 -1.35 -17.73
CA GLN A 264 -7.55 -1.20 -18.93
C GLN A 264 -7.22 0.28 -19.19
N LYS A 265 -8.23 1.15 -19.07
CA LYS A 265 -8.06 2.60 -19.26
C LYS A 265 -7.04 3.21 -18.28
N ARG A 266 -7.05 2.81 -17.01
CA ARG A 266 -6.05 3.26 -16.02
C ARG A 266 -4.62 2.87 -16.39
N ILE A 267 -4.42 1.65 -16.86
CA ILE A 267 -3.09 1.17 -17.29
C ILE A 267 -2.67 1.88 -18.58
N LEU A 268 -3.57 2.02 -19.56
CA LEU A 268 -3.29 2.73 -20.82
C LEU A 268 -2.98 4.20 -20.59
N THR A 269 -3.73 4.88 -19.74
CA THR A 269 -3.49 6.29 -19.39
C THR A 269 -2.12 6.48 -18.72
N PHE A 270 -1.69 5.53 -17.88
CA PHE A 270 -0.36 5.56 -17.30
C PHE A 270 0.74 5.41 -18.37
N LEU A 271 0.56 4.48 -19.31
CA LEU A 271 1.53 4.23 -20.38
C LEU A 271 1.53 5.33 -21.45
N ARG A 272 0.37 5.94 -21.70
CA ARG A 272 0.16 7.02 -22.69
C ARG A 272 -0.64 8.18 -22.08
N PRO A 273 -0.05 9.00 -21.20
CA PRO A 273 -0.78 10.07 -20.50
C PRO A 273 -1.42 11.10 -21.43
N GLN A 274 -0.86 11.27 -22.64
CA GLN A 274 -1.34 12.24 -23.62
C GLN A 274 -2.59 11.78 -24.38
N SER A 275 -2.95 10.49 -24.34
CA SER A 275 -4.08 9.95 -25.11
C SER A 275 -5.45 10.27 -24.51
N ASP A 276 -5.53 10.65 -23.24
CA ASP A 276 -6.79 10.90 -22.52
C ASP A 276 -6.63 12.02 -21.48
N ILE A 277 -6.15 13.18 -21.92
CA ILE A 277 -5.90 14.34 -21.05
C ILE A 277 -7.20 14.85 -20.40
N LEU A 278 -8.35 14.71 -21.05
CA LEU A 278 -9.65 15.17 -20.54
C LEU A 278 -10.44 14.11 -19.76
N GLY A 279 -9.96 12.87 -19.72
CA GLY A 279 -10.59 11.76 -19.03
C GLY A 279 -9.81 11.28 -17.81
N SER A 280 -9.40 10.01 -17.82
CA SER A 280 -8.69 9.39 -16.70
C SER A 280 -7.29 9.99 -16.45
N GLY A 281 -6.66 10.65 -17.44
CA GLY A 281 -5.40 11.38 -17.28
C GLY A 281 -5.53 12.75 -16.63
N TRP A 282 -6.76 13.31 -16.59
CA TRP A 282 -7.02 14.64 -16.03
C TRP A 282 -6.56 14.78 -14.57
N GLN A 283 -6.87 13.79 -13.75
CA GLN A 283 -6.52 13.80 -12.32
C GLN A 283 -5.00 13.85 -12.11
N VAL A 284 -4.23 13.04 -12.84
CA VAL A 284 -2.76 13.02 -12.76
C VAL A 284 -2.17 14.33 -13.32
N TYR A 285 -2.74 14.84 -14.40
CA TYR A 285 -2.30 16.10 -14.98
C TYR A 285 -2.49 17.27 -13.99
N GLN A 286 -3.68 17.41 -13.41
CA GLN A 286 -3.98 18.43 -12.41
C GLN A 286 -3.15 18.26 -11.13
N SER A 287 -2.91 17.01 -10.71
CA SER A 287 -2.02 16.70 -9.59
C SER A 287 -0.60 17.21 -9.83
N LYS A 288 -0.03 16.95 -11.01
CA LYS A 288 1.31 17.47 -11.40
C LYS A 288 1.37 18.98 -11.43
N LEU A 289 0.32 19.64 -11.95
CA LEU A 289 0.23 21.10 -11.95
C LEU A 289 0.17 21.66 -10.52
N ALA A 290 -0.62 21.04 -9.63
CA ALA A 290 -0.70 21.41 -8.23
C ALA A 290 0.67 21.32 -7.54
N ILE A 291 1.33 20.14 -7.66
CA ILE A 291 2.67 19.90 -7.09
C ILE A 291 3.68 20.91 -7.63
N GLY A 292 3.72 21.11 -8.96
CA GLY A 292 4.65 22.05 -9.61
C GLY A 292 4.41 23.51 -9.21
N SER A 293 3.14 23.88 -9.02
CA SER A 293 2.77 25.25 -8.62
C SER A 293 3.14 25.60 -7.19
N GLY A 294 3.36 24.60 -6.33
CA GLY A 294 3.80 24.81 -4.94
C GLY A 294 5.23 25.31 -4.80
N GLY A 295 6.11 25.03 -5.77
CA GLY A 295 7.51 25.46 -5.72
C GLY A 295 8.25 24.99 -4.48
N PHE A 296 9.18 25.80 -3.96
CA PHE A 296 10.00 25.40 -2.81
C PHE A 296 9.28 25.56 -1.47
N MET A 297 8.59 26.70 -1.25
CA MET A 297 7.94 27.07 0.02
C MET A 297 6.43 26.85 0.06
N GLY A 298 5.80 26.52 -1.06
CA GLY A 298 4.34 26.41 -1.16
C GLY A 298 3.62 27.74 -1.34
N LYS A 299 2.33 27.67 -1.63
CA LYS A 299 1.43 28.81 -1.76
C LYS A 299 0.87 29.34 -0.44
N LYS A 300 1.31 28.79 0.69
CA LYS A 300 0.80 28.97 2.06
C LYS A 300 -0.46 28.15 2.34
N PHE A 301 -0.66 27.89 3.62
CA PHE A 301 -1.83 27.18 4.14
C PHE A 301 -3.12 27.87 3.73
N LEU A 302 -4.12 27.14 3.28
CA LEU A 302 -5.42 27.60 2.77
C LEU A 302 -5.40 28.24 1.37
N HIS A 303 -4.26 28.54 0.76
CA HIS A 303 -4.15 29.28 -0.50
C HIS A 303 -3.86 28.38 -1.73
N GLY A 304 -4.05 27.06 -1.63
CA GLY A 304 -3.95 26.14 -2.76
C GLY A 304 -5.05 26.40 -3.79
N THR A 305 -4.69 26.78 -5.02
CA THR A 305 -5.64 27.15 -6.08
C THR A 305 -6.34 25.94 -6.71
N HIS A 306 -5.64 24.82 -6.87
CA HIS A 306 -6.23 23.61 -7.46
C HIS A 306 -7.30 22.97 -6.57
N LYS A 307 -7.21 23.10 -5.23
CA LYS A 307 -8.26 22.67 -4.32
C LYS A 307 -9.48 23.59 -4.37
N LEU A 308 -9.27 24.93 -4.51
CA LEU A 308 -10.34 25.92 -4.58
C LEU A 308 -11.20 25.74 -5.83
N LEU A 309 -10.57 25.47 -6.95
CA LEU A 309 -11.23 25.26 -8.24
C LEU A 309 -11.86 23.85 -8.38
N ALA A 310 -11.73 22.99 -7.36
CA ALA A 310 -12.23 21.61 -7.38
C ALA A 310 -11.78 20.78 -8.60
N PHE A 311 -10.62 21.13 -9.20
CA PHE A 311 -10.09 20.44 -10.38
C PHE A 311 -9.62 19.00 -10.09
N LEU A 312 -9.41 18.66 -8.81
CA LEU A 312 -9.01 17.32 -8.36
C LEU A 312 -10.20 16.61 -7.68
N PRO A 313 -10.90 15.71 -8.38
CA PRO A 313 -11.77 14.74 -7.74
C PRO A 313 -10.95 13.88 -6.76
N GLU A 314 -11.57 13.41 -5.66
CA GLU A 314 -10.91 12.57 -4.64
C GLU A 314 -9.63 13.19 -4.02
N ARG A 315 -9.55 14.54 -3.97
CA ARG A 315 -8.43 15.29 -3.36
C ARG A 315 -8.28 15.03 -1.86
N HIS A 316 -9.34 14.62 -1.19
CA HIS A 316 -9.35 14.29 0.23
C HIS A 316 -8.85 12.87 0.54
N SER A 317 -8.81 11.97 -0.46
CA SER A 317 -8.36 10.59 -0.30
C SER A 317 -7.07 10.32 -1.07
N ASP A 318 -7.17 10.09 -2.37
CA ASP A 318 -6.09 9.55 -3.20
C ASP A 318 -5.03 10.59 -3.57
N PHE A 319 -5.44 11.85 -3.75
CA PHE A 319 -4.58 12.96 -4.19
C PHE A 319 -4.23 13.97 -3.10
N ILE A 320 -4.31 13.56 -1.82
CA ILE A 320 -4.02 14.46 -0.70
C ILE A 320 -2.58 15.00 -0.72
N TYR A 321 -1.62 14.19 -1.20
CA TYR A 321 -0.22 14.61 -1.35
C TYR A 321 -0.07 15.81 -2.28
N SER A 322 -0.89 15.93 -3.32
CA SER A 322 -0.86 17.09 -4.23
C SER A 322 -1.25 18.38 -3.54
N VAL A 323 -2.24 18.31 -2.61
CA VAL A 323 -2.67 19.48 -1.84
C VAL A 323 -1.58 19.93 -0.89
N ILE A 324 -0.92 18.98 -0.21
CA ILE A 324 0.20 19.26 0.68
C ILE A 324 1.36 19.92 -0.08
N SER A 325 1.70 19.33 -1.25
CA SER A 325 2.78 19.85 -2.09
C SER A 325 2.47 21.23 -2.67
N GLU A 326 1.21 21.53 -2.95
CA GLU A 326 0.79 22.87 -3.39
C GLU A 326 0.88 23.90 -2.26
N GLU A 327 0.40 23.57 -1.05
CA GLU A 327 0.33 24.51 0.07
C GLU A 327 1.65 24.70 0.80
N PHE A 328 2.43 23.63 1.01
CA PHE A 328 3.68 23.62 1.78
C PHE A 328 4.93 23.44 0.91
N GLY A 329 4.76 23.25 -0.40
CA GLY A 329 5.86 23.15 -1.37
C GLY A 329 6.72 21.91 -1.19
N PHE A 330 7.94 22.02 -1.75
CA PHE A 330 8.96 20.97 -1.61
C PHE A 330 9.35 20.69 -0.16
N LEU A 331 9.46 21.73 0.68
CA LEU A 331 9.81 21.53 2.10
C LEU A 331 8.76 20.72 2.85
N GLY A 332 7.47 21.00 2.67
CA GLY A 332 6.41 20.22 3.29
C GLY A 332 6.40 18.76 2.82
N SER A 333 6.60 18.55 1.52
CA SER A 333 6.73 17.22 0.93
C SER A 333 7.94 16.45 1.48
N LEU A 334 9.08 17.12 1.66
CA LEU A 334 10.29 16.53 2.24
C LEU A 334 10.09 16.15 3.71
N VAL A 335 9.48 17.02 4.51
CA VAL A 335 9.15 16.72 5.93
C VAL A 335 8.26 15.47 6.02
N LEU A 336 7.25 15.38 5.17
CA LEU A 336 6.37 14.22 5.11
C LEU A 336 7.15 12.93 4.79
N LEU A 337 8.02 12.93 3.78
CA LEU A 337 8.87 11.79 3.42
C LEU A 337 9.81 11.39 4.56
N VAL A 338 10.40 12.37 5.25
CA VAL A 338 11.28 12.13 6.40
C VAL A 338 10.52 11.47 7.54
N LEU A 339 9.30 11.94 7.88
CA LEU A 339 8.47 11.34 8.93
C LEU A 339 8.14 9.88 8.64
N TYR A 340 7.72 9.54 7.41
CA TYR A 340 7.49 8.14 7.03
C TYR A 340 8.79 7.32 7.05
N SER A 341 9.90 7.89 6.59
CA SER A 341 11.19 7.22 6.60
C SER A 341 11.65 6.90 8.03
N ILE A 342 11.42 7.79 8.98
CA ILE A 342 11.72 7.55 10.40
C ILE A 342 10.91 6.35 10.91
N ILE A 343 9.59 6.29 10.67
CA ILE A 343 8.74 5.17 11.08
C ILE A 343 9.26 3.85 10.48
N ILE A 344 9.53 3.83 9.18
CA ILE A 344 9.95 2.62 8.45
C ILE A 344 11.32 2.16 8.92
N ILE A 345 12.32 3.05 8.96
CA ILE A 345 13.69 2.71 9.37
C ILE A 345 13.72 2.27 10.84
N ARG A 346 12.98 2.96 11.71
CA ARG A 346 12.90 2.59 13.12
C ARG A 346 12.20 1.26 13.34
N GLY A 347 11.11 0.99 12.59
CA GLY A 347 10.43 -0.31 12.62
C GLY A 347 11.32 -1.46 12.09
N LEU A 348 12.10 -1.24 11.03
CA LEU A 348 13.09 -2.22 10.54
C LEU A 348 14.21 -2.43 11.56
N TYR A 349 14.71 -1.37 12.20
CA TYR A 349 15.68 -1.48 13.29
C TYR A 349 15.11 -2.33 14.45
N LEU A 350 13.86 -2.10 14.82
CA LEU A 350 13.18 -2.90 15.84
C LEU A 350 13.10 -4.38 15.42
N ALA A 351 12.79 -4.66 14.15
CA ALA A 351 12.76 -6.02 13.61
C ALA A 351 14.10 -6.77 13.77
N THR A 352 15.25 -6.07 13.68
CA THR A 352 16.58 -6.67 13.90
C THR A 352 16.87 -6.98 15.37
N LYS A 353 16.22 -6.27 16.27
CA LYS A 353 16.49 -6.34 17.70
C LYS A 353 15.59 -7.32 18.45
N VAL A 354 14.36 -7.48 18.05
CA VAL A 354 13.38 -8.35 18.71
C VAL A 354 13.79 -9.82 18.57
N LYS A 355 13.91 -10.55 19.68
CA LYS A 355 14.30 -11.97 19.70
C LYS A 355 13.20 -12.91 19.18
N ASN A 356 11.94 -12.53 19.36
CA ASN A 356 10.81 -13.34 18.90
C ASN A 356 10.68 -13.23 17.37
N ARG A 357 10.70 -14.39 16.67
CA ARG A 357 10.65 -14.46 15.20
C ARG A 357 9.34 -13.94 14.64
N PHE A 358 8.21 -14.23 15.28
CA PHE A 358 6.91 -13.73 14.85
C PHE A 358 6.88 -12.20 14.89
N ALA A 359 7.32 -11.59 16.00
CA ALA A 359 7.35 -10.15 16.14
C ALA A 359 8.32 -9.48 15.14
N SER A 360 9.51 -10.07 14.92
CA SER A 360 10.48 -9.59 13.93
C SER A 360 9.90 -9.58 12.51
N ILE A 361 9.30 -10.69 12.08
CA ILE A 361 8.70 -10.82 10.74
C ILE A 361 7.48 -9.90 10.59
N THR A 362 6.65 -9.79 11.63
CA THR A 362 5.51 -8.88 11.66
C THR A 362 5.94 -7.42 11.51
N ALA A 363 7.01 -7.00 12.20
CA ALA A 363 7.54 -5.64 12.10
C ALA A 363 7.98 -5.31 10.66
N VAL A 364 8.65 -6.25 9.97
CA VAL A 364 8.99 -6.10 8.55
C VAL A 364 7.75 -5.99 7.68
N GLY A 365 6.73 -6.82 7.93
CA GLY A 365 5.45 -6.73 7.21
C GLY A 365 4.77 -5.37 7.36
N ILE A 366 4.76 -4.81 8.58
CA ILE A 366 4.22 -3.48 8.86
C ILE A 366 5.03 -2.38 8.14
N CYS A 367 6.36 -2.45 8.20
CA CYS A 367 7.22 -1.50 7.48
C CYS A 367 7.01 -1.56 5.97
N SER A 368 6.85 -2.76 5.42
CA SER A 368 6.57 -2.98 3.99
C SER A 368 5.20 -2.39 3.59
N TYR A 369 4.19 -2.54 4.46
CA TYR A 369 2.88 -1.92 4.27
C TYR A 369 3.00 -0.39 4.15
N PHE A 370 3.63 0.28 5.10
CA PHE A 370 3.81 1.73 5.06
C PHE A 370 4.64 2.16 3.85
N ALA A 371 5.77 1.50 3.59
CA ALA A 371 6.64 1.80 2.46
C ALA A 371 5.88 1.73 1.12
N PHE A 372 5.13 0.65 0.89
CA PHE A 372 4.39 0.46 -0.34
C PHE A 372 3.29 1.52 -0.53
N HIS A 373 2.50 1.79 0.52
CA HIS A 373 1.46 2.83 0.47
C HIS A 373 2.04 4.20 0.13
N VAL A 374 3.16 4.59 0.77
CA VAL A 374 3.82 5.87 0.52
C VAL A 374 4.37 5.95 -0.90
N ILE A 375 5.12 4.92 -1.34
CA ILE A 375 5.72 4.88 -2.69
C ILE A 375 4.63 4.96 -3.77
N VAL A 376 3.56 4.19 -3.62
CA VAL A 376 2.50 4.14 -4.63
C VAL A 376 1.64 5.41 -4.63
N ASN A 377 1.28 5.94 -3.45
CA ASN A 377 0.47 7.17 -3.38
C ASN A 377 1.23 8.36 -3.95
N ILE A 378 2.48 8.57 -3.53
CA ILE A 378 3.31 9.65 -4.09
C ILE A 378 3.62 9.38 -5.57
N GLY A 379 3.90 8.14 -5.93
CA GLY A 379 4.15 7.75 -7.32
C GLY A 379 2.95 8.05 -8.23
N MET A 380 1.72 7.76 -7.81
CA MET A 380 0.54 8.03 -8.65
C MET A 380 0.23 9.54 -8.76
N THR A 381 0.45 10.31 -7.69
CA THR A 381 0.23 11.76 -7.73
C THR A 381 1.27 12.49 -8.59
N THR A 382 2.50 12.00 -8.62
CA THR A 382 3.58 12.48 -9.49
C THR A 382 3.55 11.86 -10.90
N GLY A 383 2.71 10.83 -11.12
CA GLY A 383 2.57 10.13 -12.40
C GLY A 383 3.70 9.14 -12.69
N LEU A 384 4.43 8.69 -11.68
CA LEU A 384 5.44 7.62 -11.76
C LEU A 384 4.83 6.21 -11.67
N THR A 385 3.62 6.09 -11.13
CA THR A 385 2.85 4.85 -11.07
C THR A 385 1.42 5.08 -11.57
N PRO A 386 0.72 4.03 -12.03
CA PRO A 386 -0.69 4.17 -12.40
C PRO A 386 -1.54 4.57 -11.20
N VAL A 387 -2.68 5.24 -11.46
CA VAL A 387 -3.63 5.63 -10.42
C VAL A 387 -4.29 4.38 -9.83
N THR A 388 -3.94 4.03 -8.62
CA THR A 388 -4.39 2.83 -7.92
C THR A 388 -5.50 3.10 -6.92
N GLY A 389 -5.65 4.35 -6.44
CA GLY A 389 -6.62 4.69 -5.40
C GLY A 389 -6.18 4.23 -4.00
N LEU A 390 -4.87 4.08 -3.75
CA LEU A 390 -4.36 3.75 -2.42
C LEU A 390 -4.22 5.01 -1.56
N PRO A 391 -4.84 5.05 -0.37
CA PRO A 391 -4.71 6.18 0.53
C PRO A 391 -3.30 6.30 1.11
N LEU A 392 -2.88 7.52 1.40
CA LEU A 392 -1.66 7.81 2.14
C LEU A 392 -1.94 7.62 3.65
N PRO A 393 -1.29 6.65 4.34
CA PRO A 393 -1.57 6.35 5.75
C PRO A 393 -1.49 7.59 6.64
N PHE A 394 -2.40 7.73 7.62
CA PHE A 394 -2.55 8.86 8.54
C PHE A 394 -3.01 10.19 7.90
N MET A 395 -2.76 10.40 6.62
CA MET A 395 -3.01 11.66 5.92
C MET A 395 -4.36 11.67 5.21
N SER A 396 -4.61 10.64 4.38
CA SER A 396 -5.83 10.55 3.56
C SER A 396 -7.08 10.35 4.41
N TYR A 397 -8.18 10.92 3.94
CA TYR A 397 -9.51 10.60 4.48
C TYR A 397 -9.81 9.10 4.26
N GLY A 398 -10.15 8.42 5.35
CA GLY A 398 -10.56 7.02 5.30
C GLY A 398 -10.56 6.39 6.69
N GLY A 399 -11.76 6.04 7.17
CA GLY A 399 -11.92 5.48 8.53
C GLY A 399 -11.18 4.17 8.72
N SER A 400 -11.45 3.18 7.85
CA SER A 400 -10.80 1.86 7.93
C SER A 400 -9.28 1.95 7.81
N SER A 401 -8.77 2.77 6.88
CA SER A 401 -7.32 2.97 6.67
C SER A 401 -6.66 3.64 7.88
N MET A 402 -7.32 4.64 8.50
CA MET A 402 -6.83 5.31 9.71
C MET A 402 -6.73 4.33 10.88
N VAL A 403 -7.79 3.55 11.13
CA VAL A 403 -7.83 2.57 12.22
C VAL A 403 -6.77 1.49 12.03
N VAL A 404 -6.62 0.96 10.81
CA VAL A 404 -5.60 -0.05 10.47
C VAL A 404 -4.19 0.52 10.65
N SER A 405 -3.92 1.73 10.18
CA SER A 405 -2.61 2.36 10.33
C SER A 405 -2.26 2.61 11.79
N CYS A 406 -3.22 3.09 12.59
CA CYS A 406 -3.06 3.26 14.04
C CYS A 406 -2.83 1.93 14.76
N PHE A 407 -3.58 0.89 14.39
CA PHE A 407 -3.38 -0.46 14.94
C PHE A 407 -1.95 -0.97 14.67
N LEU A 408 -1.47 -0.84 13.44
CA LEU A 408 -0.13 -1.29 13.04
C LEU A 408 0.98 -0.54 13.81
N ILE A 409 0.83 0.77 14.02
CA ILE A 409 1.76 1.54 14.90
C ILE A 409 1.68 1.02 16.33
N GLY A 410 0.48 0.77 16.86
CA GLY A 410 0.30 0.21 18.19
C GLY A 410 1.02 -1.14 18.37
N VAL A 411 0.98 -2.00 17.35
CA VAL A 411 1.73 -3.28 17.33
C VAL A 411 3.24 -3.05 17.32
N LEU A 412 3.76 -2.09 16.54
CA LEU A 412 5.20 -1.75 16.56
C LEU A 412 5.64 -1.23 17.93
N LEU A 413 4.83 -0.37 18.56
CA LEU A 413 5.09 0.14 19.90
C LEU A 413 5.04 -0.97 20.95
N ASN A 414 4.16 -1.95 20.79
CA ASN A 414 4.12 -3.14 21.65
C ASN A 414 5.43 -3.94 21.57
N PHE A 415 5.97 -4.13 20.36
CA PHE A 415 7.24 -4.84 20.18
C PHE A 415 8.42 -4.06 20.77
N SER A 416 8.44 -2.73 20.64
CA SER A 416 9.46 -1.88 21.25
C SER A 416 9.45 -1.99 22.78
N ARG A 417 8.28 -1.88 23.39
CA ARG A 417 8.10 -1.92 24.83
C ARG A 417 8.49 -3.25 25.47
N ARG A 418 8.32 -4.36 24.76
CA ARG A 418 8.58 -5.72 25.26
C ARG A 418 9.88 -6.32 24.74
N PHE A 419 10.75 -5.46 24.27
CA PHE A 419 12.04 -5.84 23.68
C PHE A 419 12.88 -6.77 24.58
N TYR A 420 12.84 -6.57 25.90
CA TYR A 420 13.62 -7.33 26.88
C TYR A 420 12.85 -8.48 27.53
N GLU A 421 11.55 -8.61 27.29
CA GLU A 421 10.75 -9.61 28.00
C GLU A 421 10.93 -11.04 27.47
N TYR A 422 11.55 -11.25 26.29
CA TYR A 422 11.67 -12.60 25.69
C TYR A 422 12.93 -12.78 24.84
#